data_c61c8bc1f0b65103a12986442f188170
#
_entry.id   c61c8bc1f0b65103a12986442f188170
#
_cell.length_a   1.000
_cell.length_b   1.000
_cell.length_c   1.000
_cell.angle_alpha   90.00
_cell.angle_beta   90.00
_cell.angle_gamma   90.00
#
_symmetry.space_group_name_H-M   'P 1'
#
loop_
_entity.id
_entity.type
_entity.pdbx_description
1 polymer ?
#
loop_
_entity_poly.entity_id
_entity_poly.type
_entity_poly.pdbx_seq_one_letter_code
_entity_poly.pdbx_strand_id
1 'polypeptide(L)'
;GSRALFERLWAHPQIEVILTSREGEAFGLASGLYLGGATPLVLIQNTGFFEAGDAFRGTAYNMGLPIVMLVGYRGYKTMEPDAHRVDTAATFFEPTLNAWQIPYTAMHEDGDIEQVAAAFTKARETSLPTAVLIVPETV
;
A
#
# COMPACT_ATOMS: atom_id res chain seq x y z
N GLY A 1 4.34 12.94 7.06
CA GLY A 1 4.37 11.56 7.39
C GLY A 1 3.17 10.98 8.10
N SER A 2 3.10 9.69 8.15
CA SER A 2 2.01 8.87 8.65
C SER A 2 2.00 8.65 10.18
N ARG A 3 2.70 9.49 10.95
CA ARG A 3 2.85 9.28 12.40
C ARG A 3 1.50 9.24 13.15
N ALA A 4 0.61 10.19 12.85
CA ALA A 4 -0.69 10.26 13.50
C ALA A 4 -1.58 9.04 13.15
N LEU A 5 -1.54 8.58 11.90
CA LEU A 5 -2.22 7.35 11.50
C LEU A 5 -1.65 6.15 12.25
N PHE A 6 -0.33 6.07 12.35
CA PHE A 6 0.38 5.00 13.06
C PHE A 6 0.00 4.93 14.53
N GLU A 7 -0.01 6.09 15.22
CA GLU A 7 -0.38 6.17 16.64
C GLU A 7 -1.84 5.73 16.88
N ARG A 8 -2.75 6.08 15.95
CA ARG A 8 -4.16 5.67 16.01
C ARG A 8 -4.34 4.16 15.77
N LEU A 9 -3.64 3.60 14.78
CA LEU A 9 -3.67 2.16 14.52
C LEU A 9 -3.12 1.38 15.69
N TRP A 10 -2.01 1.85 16.29
CA TRP A 10 -1.39 1.20 17.44
C TRP A 10 -2.27 1.20 18.69
N ALA A 11 -3.04 2.27 18.88
CA ALA A 11 -3.95 2.39 20.00
C ALA A 11 -5.30 1.68 19.80
N HIS A 12 -5.57 1.18 18.58
CA HIS A 12 -6.87 0.61 18.25
C HIS A 12 -7.03 -0.80 18.83
N PRO A 13 -8.05 -1.09 19.64
CA PRO A 13 -8.15 -2.35 20.41
C PRO A 13 -8.38 -3.59 19.55
N GLN A 14 -8.81 -3.43 18.30
CA GLN A 14 -9.11 -4.54 17.36
C GLN A 14 -8.08 -4.71 16.25
N ILE A 15 -7.03 -3.88 16.26
CA ILE A 15 -5.97 -3.93 15.25
C ILE A 15 -4.68 -4.35 15.94
N GLU A 16 -4.09 -5.44 15.46
CA GLU A 16 -2.75 -5.83 15.82
C GLU A 16 -1.77 -5.23 14.82
N VAL A 17 -0.84 -4.41 15.31
CA VAL A 17 0.19 -3.78 14.47
C VAL A 17 1.49 -4.57 14.62
N ILE A 18 1.98 -5.06 13.49
CA ILE A 18 3.25 -5.77 13.41
C ILE A 18 4.24 -4.91 12.63
N LEU A 19 5.38 -4.63 13.24
CA LEU A 19 6.45 -3.89 12.58
C LEU A 19 7.43 -4.86 11.92
N THR A 20 7.82 -4.53 10.69
CA THR A 20 8.89 -5.21 9.98
C THR A 20 10.08 -4.30 9.77
N SER A 21 11.26 -4.86 9.65
CA SER A 21 12.48 -4.09 9.41
C SER A 21 12.69 -3.75 7.93
N ARG A 22 12.05 -4.50 7.05
CA ARG A 22 12.13 -4.33 5.59
C ARG A 22 10.76 -4.51 4.97
N GLU A 23 10.50 -3.76 3.92
CA GLU A 23 9.20 -3.77 3.24
C GLU A 23 8.92 -5.12 2.57
N GLY A 24 9.93 -5.77 2.02
CA GLY A 24 9.79 -7.12 1.45
C GLY A 24 9.35 -8.16 2.48
N GLU A 25 9.81 -8.04 3.72
CA GLU A 25 9.39 -8.90 4.84
C GLU A 25 7.89 -8.73 5.15
N ALA A 26 7.36 -7.51 5.03
CA ALA A 26 5.95 -7.23 5.25
C ALA A 26 5.04 -8.04 4.33
N PHE A 27 5.41 -8.20 3.06
CA PHE A 27 4.62 -8.99 2.11
C PHE A 27 4.70 -10.49 2.37
N GLY A 28 5.86 -11.00 2.75
CA GLY A 28 6.00 -12.40 3.17
C GLY A 28 5.16 -12.71 4.41
N LEU A 29 5.22 -11.84 5.41
CA LEU A 29 4.44 -11.96 6.65
C LEU A 29 2.94 -11.85 6.38
N ALA A 30 2.50 -10.84 5.62
CA ALA A 30 1.09 -10.66 5.26
C ALA A 30 0.55 -11.89 4.49
N SER A 31 1.34 -12.44 3.58
CA SER A 31 0.97 -13.66 2.85
C SER A 31 0.77 -14.84 3.80
N GLY A 32 1.68 -15.05 4.74
CA GLY A 32 1.56 -16.11 5.75
C GLY A 32 0.35 -15.90 6.68
N LEU A 33 0.11 -14.68 7.13
CA LEU A 33 -1.05 -14.33 7.96
C LEU A 33 -2.37 -14.58 7.22
N TYR A 34 -2.45 -14.20 5.95
CA TYR A 34 -3.64 -14.47 5.14
C TYR A 34 -3.90 -15.99 5.01
N LEU A 35 -2.87 -16.76 4.69
CA LEU A 35 -3.00 -18.22 4.60
C LEU A 35 -3.39 -18.86 5.95
N GLY A 36 -3.01 -18.25 7.05
CA GLY A 36 -3.41 -18.62 8.40
C GLY A 36 -4.80 -18.16 8.81
N GLY A 37 -5.55 -17.49 7.93
CA GLY A 37 -6.93 -17.07 8.16
C GLY A 37 -7.10 -15.64 8.69
N ALA A 38 -6.02 -14.85 8.80
CA ALA A 38 -6.11 -13.44 9.16
C ALA A 38 -6.47 -12.56 7.96
N THR A 39 -6.82 -11.31 8.22
CA THR A 39 -7.06 -10.28 7.20
C THR A 39 -5.98 -9.20 7.31
N PRO A 40 -4.81 -9.42 6.72
CA PRO A 40 -3.71 -8.45 6.80
C PRO A 40 -3.94 -7.24 5.90
N LEU A 41 -3.36 -6.13 6.32
CA LEU A 41 -3.22 -4.91 5.53
C LEU A 41 -1.77 -4.46 5.63
N VAL A 42 -1.15 -4.20 4.50
CA VAL A 42 0.23 -3.70 4.45
C VAL A 42 0.22 -2.18 4.36
N LEU A 43 0.90 -1.49 5.28
CA LEU A 43 1.07 -0.05 5.27
C LEU A 43 2.53 0.30 4.99
N ILE A 44 2.79 0.87 3.83
CA ILE A 44 4.15 1.20 3.36
C ILE A 44 4.15 2.54 2.61
N GLN A 45 5.34 3.01 2.21
CA GLN A 45 5.48 4.09 1.23
C GLN A 45 5.77 3.51 -0.17
N ASN A 46 5.57 4.30 -1.22
CA ASN A 46 5.92 3.90 -2.59
C ASN A 46 7.40 3.52 -2.75
N THR A 47 8.30 4.20 -2.04
CA THR A 47 9.73 3.83 -2.00
C THR A 47 9.94 2.44 -1.42
N GLY A 48 9.18 2.10 -0.38
CA GLY A 48 9.20 0.76 0.22
C GLY A 48 8.59 -0.30 -0.70
N PHE A 49 7.57 0.06 -1.48
CA PHE A 49 7.06 -0.85 -2.50
C PHE A 49 8.12 -1.23 -3.55
N PHE A 50 8.94 -0.26 -4.00
CA PHE A 50 10.05 -0.57 -4.90
C PHE A 50 11.10 -1.49 -4.27
N GLU A 51 11.42 -1.27 -2.98
CA GLU A 51 12.34 -2.18 -2.25
C GLU A 51 11.76 -3.60 -2.16
N ALA A 52 10.46 -3.71 -1.89
CA ALA A 52 9.75 -4.97 -1.73
C ALA A 52 9.44 -5.70 -3.04
N GLY A 53 9.70 -5.11 -4.19
CA GLY A 53 9.18 -5.53 -5.49
C GLY A 53 9.26 -7.02 -5.77
N ASP A 54 10.40 -7.65 -5.57
CA ASP A 54 10.54 -9.10 -5.81
C ASP A 54 9.81 -9.94 -4.77
N ALA A 55 9.87 -9.58 -3.49
CA ALA A 55 9.11 -10.26 -2.44
C ALA A 55 7.60 -10.17 -2.67
N PHE A 56 7.10 -8.98 -3.04
CA PHE A 56 5.70 -8.76 -3.42
C PHE A 56 5.30 -9.66 -4.60
N ARG A 57 6.09 -9.63 -5.67
CA ARG A 57 5.85 -10.43 -6.87
C ARG A 57 5.85 -11.93 -6.57
N GLY A 58 6.86 -12.40 -5.84
CA GLY A 58 7.08 -13.82 -5.56
C GLY A 58 6.10 -14.41 -4.55
N THR A 59 5.55 -13.62 -3.65
CA THR A 59 4.60 -14.06 -2.62
C THR A 59 3.17 -13.63 -2.96
N ALA A 60 2.77 -12.45 -2.55
CA ALA A 60 1.37 -11.99 -2.64
C ALA A 60 0.81 -12.07 -4.07
N TYR A 61 1.57 -11.62 -5.08
CA TYR A 61 1.08 -11.59 -6.46
C TYR A 61 1.02 -12.99 -7.08
N ASN A 62 2.15 -13.71 -7.10
CA ASN A 62 2.21 -15.04 -7.73
C ASN A 62 1.30 -16.08 -7.06
N MET A 63 1.08 -15.94 -5.76
CA MET A 63 0.18 -16.83 -5.02
C MET A 63 -1.30 -16.44 -5.16
N GLY A 64 -1.61 -15.34 -5.84
CA GLY A 64 -2.98 -14.86 -6.02
C GLY A 64 -3.67 -14.48 -4.71
N LEU A 65 -2.95 -13.87 -3.78
CA LEU A 65 -3.48 -13.53 -2.46
C LEU A 65 -4.12 -12.14 -2.46
N PRO A 66 -5.35 -12.00 -1.93
CA PRO A 66 -6.06 -10.72 -1.89
C PRO A 66 -5.55 -9.82 -0.76
N ILE A 67 -4.30 -9.41 -0.84
CA ILE A 67 -3.65 -8.51 0.12
C ILE A 67 -3.96 -7.06 -0.26
N VAL A 68 -4.46 -6.28 0.68
CA VAL A 68 -4.63 -4.83 0.49
C VAL A 68 -3.39 -4.09 1.01
N MET A 69 -2.89 -3.14 0.22
CA MET A 69 -1.81 -2.24 0.60
C MET A 69 -2.32 -0.81 0.68
N LEU A 70 -2.04 -0.13 1.78
CA LEU A 70 -2.12 1.32 1.88
C LEU A 70 -0.74 1.89 1.60
N VAL A 71 -0.60 2.64 0.53
CA VAL A 71 0.70 3.13 0.08
C VAL A 71 0.77 4.64 0.18
N GLY A 72 1.58 5.16 1.09
CA GLY A 72 1.88 6.58 1.16
C GLY A 72 2.57 7.05 -0.12
N TYR A 73 1.95 7.98 -0.84
CA TYR A 73 2.43 8.46 -2.13
C TYR A 73 3.43 9.59 -1.96
N ARG A 74 4.62 9.25 -1.48
CA ARG A 74 5.72 10.20 -1.34
C ARG A 74 6.07 10.82 -2.69
N GLY A 75 6.26 12.13 -2.68
CA GLY A 75 6.68 12.89 -3.86
C GLY A 75 5.55 13.26 -4.80
N TYR A 76 4.29 12.93 -4.51
CA TYR A 76 3.15 13.23 -5.40
C TYR A 76 3.12 14.70 -5.85
N LYS A 77 3.29 15.65 -4.91
CA LYS A 77 3.32 17.08 -5.22
C LYS A 77 4.48 17.50 -6.12
N THR A 78 5.53 16.70 -6.23
CA THR A 78 6.65 17.01 -7.14
C THR A 78 6.31 16.77 -8.61
N MET A 79 5.15 16.18 -8.90
CA MET A 79 4.64 16.01 -10.25
C MET A 79 3.79 17.21 -10.73
N GLU A 80 3.53 18.17 -9.85
CA GLU A 80 2.85 19.41 -10.22
C GLU A 80 3.72 20.26 -11.17
N PRO A 81 3.12 21.03 -12.11
CA PRO A 81 3.87 21.75 -13.12
C PRO A 81 4.89 22.77 -12.58
N ASP A 82 4.62 23.33 -11.39
CA ASP A 82 5.44 24.34 -10.75
C ASP A 82 6.48 23.76 -9.77
N ALA A 83 6.62 22.45 -9.70
CA ALA A 83 7.56 21.82 -8.79
C ALA A 83 9.02 22.07 -9.22
N HIS A 84 9.85 22.53 -8.29
CA HIS A 84 11.27 22.76 -8.54
C HIS A 84 12.09 21.48 -8.72
N ARG A 85 11.55 20.34 -8.29
CA ARG A 85 12.24 19.05 -8.32
C ARG A 85 11.21 17.93 -8.52
N VAL A 86 11.55 16.99 -9.38
CA VAL A 86 10.76 15.77 -9.58
C VAL A 86 11.35 14.64 -8.74
N ASP A 87 10.48 13.95 -7.99
CA ASP A 87 10.84 12.71 -7.29
C ASP A 87 10.45 11.51 -8.16
N THR A 88 11.45 10.75 -8.60
CA THR A 88 11.23 9.57 -9.44
C THR A 88 10.45 8.46 -8.73
N ALA A 89 10.46 8.44 -7.39
CA ALA A 89 9.57 7.55 -6.64
C ALA A 89 8.10 7.84 -6.93
N ALA A 90 7.74 9.09 -7.23
CA ALA A 90 6.39 9.45 -7.63
C ALA A 90 6.13 9.13 -9.11
N THR A 91 6.99 9.60 -10.00
CA THR A 91 6.76 9.46 -11.45
C THR A 91 6.78 8.02 -11.95
N PHE A 92 7.49 7.12 -11.28
CA PHE A 92 7.56 5.72 -11.66
C PHE A 92 6.50 4.83 -11.00
N PHE A 93 5.82 5.33 -9.97
CA PHE A 93 4.98 4.47 -9.14
C PHE A 93 3.75 3.95 -9.87
N GLU A 94 2.87 4.80 -10.36
CA GLU A 94 1.68 4.36 -11.10
C GLU A 94 2.03 3.62 -12.41
N PRO A 95 3.03 4.05 -13.22
CA PRO A 95 3.50 3.24 -14.34
C PRO A 95 3.93 1.82 -13.95
N THR A 96 4.57 1.65 -12.79
CA THR A 96 4.94 0.32 -12.27
C THR A 96 3.72 -0.50 -11.89
N LEU A 97 2.76 0.08 -11.18
CA LEU A 97 1.51 -0.59 -10.83
C LEU A 97 0.76 -1.05 -12.08
N ASN A 98 0.69 -0.19 -13.09
CA ASN A 98 0.05 -0.51 -14.37
C ASN A 98 0.80 -1.62 -15.12
N ALA A 99 2.14 -1.54 -15.22
CA ALA A 99 2.95 -2.56 -15.88
C ALA A 99 2.82 -3.93 -15.21
N TRP A 100 2.68 -3.96 -13.90
CA TRP A 100 2.48 -5.19 -13.13
C TRP A 100 1.02 -5.59 -12.99
N GLN A 101 0.10 -4.85 -13.60
CA GLN A 101 -1.35 -5.12 -13.58
C GLN A 101 -1.93 -5.19 -12.15
N ILE A 102 -1.43 -4.34 -11.26
CA ILE A 102 -1.92 -4.22 -9.89
C ILE A 102 -3.10 -3.25 -9.88
N PRO A 103 -4.30 -3.68 -9.47
CA PRO A 103 -5.42 -2.76 -9.27
C PRO A 103 -5.10 -1.72 -8.20
N TYR A 104 -5.41 -0.46 -8.45
CA TYR A 104 -5.23 0.60 -7.45
C TYR A 104 -6.26 1.72 -7.58
N THR A 105 -6.45 2.44 -6.49
CA THR A 105 -7.20 3.70 -6.40
C THR A 105 -6.37 4.72 -5.64
N ALA A 106 -6.62 6.01 -5.85
CA ALA A 106 -5.94 7.08 -5.14
C ALA A 106 -6.92 7.84 -4.24
N MET A 107 -6.57 7.98 -2.96
CA MET A 107 -7.27 8.81 -1.99
C MET A 107 -6.65 10.20 -2.01
N HIS A 108 -7.47 11.22 -2.32
CA HIS A 108 -7.06 12.62 -2.36
C HIS A 108 -7.52 13.41 -1.13
N GLU A 109 -8.54 12.90 -0.43
CA GLU A 109 -9.11 13.54 0.76
C GLU A 109 -9.63 12.50 1.76
N ASP A 110 -9.95 12.93 2.97
CA ASP A 110 -10.43 12.03 4.04
C ASP A 110 -11.75 11.35 3.70
N GLY A 111 -12.59 11.98 2.85
CA GLY A 111 -13.85 11.40 2.36
C GLY A 111 -13.66 10.13 1.51
N ASP A 112 -12.47 9.92 0.99
CA ASP A 112 -12.15 8.77 0.15
C ASP A 112 -11.87 7.47 0.94
N ILE A 113 -12.04 7.48 2.25
CA ILE A 113 -11.74 6.31 3.11
C ILE A 113 -12.52 5.04 2.73
N GLU A 114 -13.69 5.19 2.11
CA GLU A 114 -14.49 4.07 1.60
C GLU A 114 -13.75 3.25 0.54
N GLN A 115 -12.78 3.85 -0.14
CA GLN A 115 -11.93 3.16 -1.11
C GLN A 115 -11.12 2.02 -0.49
N VAL A 116 -10.81 2.10 0.81
CA VAL A 116 -10.11 1.02 1.53
C VAL A 116 -11.00 -0.22 1.60
N ALA A 117 -12.26 -0.07 1.95
CA ALA A 117 -13.22 -1.18 1.97
C ALA A 117 -13.45 -1.75 0.56
N ALA A 118 -13.56 -0.89 -0.43
CA ALA A 118 -13.69 -1.28 -1.85
C ALA A 118 -12.45 -2.06 -2.34
N ALA A 119 -11.25 -1.69 -1.87
CA ALA A 119 -10.01 -2.41 -2.21
C ALA A 119 -10.01 -3.85 -1.68
N PHE A 120 -10.50 -4.08 -0.46
CA PHE A 120 -10.66 -5.44 0.07
C PHE A 120 -11.64 -6.28 -0.77
N THR A 121 -12.75 -5.69 -1.19
CA THR A 121 -13.71 -6.36 -2.09
C THR A 121 -13.06 -6.68 -3.42
N LYS A 122 -12.39 -5.70 -4.04
CA LYS A 122 -11.68 -5.86 -5.32
C LYS A 122 -10.61 -6.94 -5.26
N ALA A 123 -9.79 -6.93 -4.21
CA ALA A 123 -8.74 -7.92 -4.01
C ALA A 123 -9.30 -9.35 -3.95
N ARG A 124 -10.39 -9.56 -3.22
CA ARG A 124 -11.07 -10.86 -3.14
C ARG A 124 -11.67 -11.30 -4.48
N GLU A 125 -12.32 -10.39 -5.20
CA GLU A 125 -12.93 -10.70 -6.50
C GLU A 125 -11.92 -11.07 -7.57
N THR A 126 -10.75 -10.41 -7.55
CA THR A 126 -9.70 -10.60 -8.56
C THR A 126 -8.66 -11.64 -8.15
N SER A 127 -8.60 -12.03 -6.88
CA SER A 127 -7.50 -12.81 -6.30
C SER A 127 -6.14 -12.18 -6.56
N LEU A 128 -6.08 -10.84 -6.46
CA LEU A 128 -4.86 -10.06 -6.66
C LEU A 128 -4.65 -9.07 -5.51
N PRO A 129 -3.41 -8.79 -5.14
CA PRO A 129 -3.11 -7.66 -4.29
C PRO A 129 -3.64 -6.37 -4.89
N THR A 130 -4.21 -5.49 -4.06
CA THR A 130 -4.82 -4.23 -4.50
C THR A 130 -4.25 -3.08 -3.67
N ALA A 131 -3.91 -1.96 -4.31
CA ALA A 131 -3.35 -0.80 -3.65
C ALA A 131 -4.35 0.33 -3.48
N VAL A 132 -4.26 1.03 -2.35
CA VAL A 132 -4.89 2.33 -2.12
C VAL A 132 -3.77 3.35 -1.88
N LEU A 133 -3.63 4.31 -2.77
CA LEU A 133 -2.58 5.32 -2.72
C LEU A 133 -3.03 6.49 -1.86
N ILE A 134 -2.28 6.81 -0.80
CA ILE A 134 -2.59 7.92 0.10
C ILE A 134 -1.83 9.15 -0.38
N VAL A 135 -2.52 10.05 -1.07
CA VAL A 135 -1.97 11.28 -1.64
C VAL A 135 -1.78 12.38 -0.59
N PRO A 136 -2.75 12.63 0.33
CA PRO A 136 -2.58 13.67 1.34
C PRO A 136 -1.38 13.39 2.24
N GLU A 137 -0.65 14.44 2.59
CA GLU A 137 0.31 14.35 3.67
C GLU A 137 -0.46 14.12 4.98
N THR A 138 -0.36 12.91 5.51
CA THR A 138 -0.88 12.63 6.85
C THR A 138 -0.03 13.36 7.88
N VAL A 139 -0.55 14.44 8.39
CA VAL A 139 0.11 15.29 9.39
C VAL A 139 0.16 14.58 10.75
#